data_a87898cb91ba912ed1f2327f1cc8117f
#
_entry.id   a87898cb91ba912ed1f2327f1cc8117f
#
_cell.length_a   1.000
_cell.length_b   1.000
_cell.length_c   1.000
_cell.angle_alpha   90.00
_cell.angle_beta   90.00
_cell.angle_gamma   90.00
#
_symmetry.space_group_name_H-M   'P 1'
#
loop_
_entity.id
_entity.type
_entity.pdbx_description
1 polymer ?
#
loop_
_entity_poly.entity_id
_entity_poly.type
_entity_poly.pdbx_seq_one_letter_code
_entity_poly.pdbx_strand_id
1 'polypeptide(L)'
;FQSYRYIPSGMATTIHFVYPILVLLGCVVFYRERLTVKKSVCAALCLLGILFFYTPGESGSPAGVALAFASGVTYALYVLYYSKSGLAEMNTFKLSFYLSLVSSAGILAGAVLSGKIVYEMPPQAWLLSVLFAFIVSVVATVSFQAGTARIGPEKSSMLSTFEPLTSIAAGVVLFSEPVTPRTAFGIACILCAVILLAYGDRSSNKLTFTDETVH
;
A
#
# COMPACT_ATOMS: atom_id res chain seq x y z
N PHE A 1 7.29 -10.62 -2.94
CA PHE A 1 7.29 -11.70 -3.95
C PHE A 1 7.79 -13.03 -3.38
N GLN A 2 8.84 -13.09 -2.54
CA GLN A 2 9.33 -14.36 -1.99
C GLN A 2 8.28 -15.09 -1.13
N SER A 3 7.41 -14.38 -0.44
CA SER A 3 6.32 -14.98 0.35
C SER A 3 5.37 -15.84 -0.49
N TYR A 4 5.11 -15.47 -1.76
CA TYR A 4 4.23 -16.21 -2.67
C TYR A 4 4.71 -17.64 -3.01
N ARG A 5 5.96 -17.97 -2.67
CA ARG A 5 6.49 -19.34 -2.81
C ARG A 5 6.08 -20.25 -1.64
N TYR A 6 5.62 -19.67 -0.54
CA TYR A 6 5.36 -20.36 0.72
C TYR A 6 3.91 -20.24 1.18
N ILE A 7 3.20 -19.22 0.71
CA ILE A 7 1.80 -18.97 1.05
C ILE A 7 1.05 -18.44 -0.19
N PRO A 8 -0.27 -18.65 -0.26
CA PRO A 8 -1.11 -18.13 -1.33
C PRO A 8 -1.03 -16.61 -1.45
N SER A 9 -1.19 -16.10 -2.67
CA SER A 9 -1.05 -14.67 -2.96
C SER A 9 -2.05 -13.81 -2.17
N GLY A 10 -3.30 -14.27 -2.02
CA GLY A 10 -4.31 -13.59 -1.23
C GLY A 10 -3.93 -13.45 0.23
N MET A 11 -3.38 -14.50 0.84
CA MET A 11 -2.88 -14.47 2.21
C MET A 11 -1.69 -13.53 2.36
N ALA A 12 -0.71 -13.59 1.45
CA ALA A 12 0.45 -12.73 1.48
C ALA A 12 0.07 -11.24 1.36
N THR A 13 -0.85 -10.93 0.45
CA THR A 13 -1.38 -9.58 0.25
C THR A 13 -2.12 -9.09 1.48
N THR A 14 -3.00 -9.90 2.06
CA THR A 14 -3.72 -9.56 3.30
C THR A 14 -2.76 -9.20 4.43
N ILE A 15 -1.71 -10.00 4.63
CA ILE A 15 -0.71 -9.74 5.67
C ILE A 15 0.10 -8.48 5.36
N HIS A 16 0.47 -8.26 4.11
CA HIS A 16 1.17 -7.04 3.69
C HIS A 16 0.36 -5.79 3.99
N PHE A 17 -0.95 -5.80 3.74
CA PHE A 17 -1.86 -4.66 3.98
C PHE A 17 -2.11 -4.31 5.45
N VAL A 18 -1.41 -4.95 6.39
CA VAL A 18 -1.31 -4.46 7.78
C VAL A 18 -0.47 -3.15 7.85
N TYR A 19 0.31 -2.82 6.81
CA TYR A 19 1.18 -1.65 6.81
C TYR A 19 0.50 -0.30 7.09
N PRO A 20 -0.76 0.01 6.70
CA PRO A 20 -1.39 1.29 7.05
C PRO A 20 -1.53 1.50 8.57
N ILE A 21 -1.78 0.39 9.30
CA ILE A 21 -1.84 0.43 10.77
C ILE A 21 -0.45 0.66 11.35
N LEU A 22 0.57 0.01 10.78
CA LEU A 22 1.95 0.22 11.20
C LEU A 22 2.41 1.66 10.92
N VAL A 23 1.97 2.28 9.82
CA VAL A 23 2.19 3.71 9.53
C VAL A 23 1.53 4.59 10.59
N LEU A 24 0.25 4.33 10.89
CA LEU A 24 -0.48 5.08 11.92
C LEU A 24 0.22 4.97 13.29
N LEU A 25 0.58 3.76 13.71
CA LEU A 25 1.32 3.53 14.96
C LEU A 25 2.69 4.21 14.93
N GLY A 26 3.40 4.15 13.80
CA GLY A 26 4.67 4.83 13.60
C GLY A 26 4.56 6.35 13.74
N CYS A 27 3.50 6.96 13.20
CA CYS A 27 3.22 8.39 13.36
C CYS A 27 3.00 8.75 14.84
N VAL A 28 2.27 7.92 15.59
CA VAL A 28 2.05 8.13 17.03
C VAL A 28 3.33 7.95 17.82
N VAL A 29 4.08 6.86 17.59
CA VAL A 29 5.25 6.48 18.42
C VAL A 29 6.47 7.36 18.11
N PHE A 30 6.81 7.51 16.81
CA PHE A 30 8.05 8.21 16.42
C PHE A 30 7.86 9.71 16.26
N TYR A 31 6.66 10.16 15.85
CA TYR A 31 6.40 11.56 15.57
C TYR A 31 5.46 12.23 16.56
N ARG A 32 5.04 11.47 17.61
CA ARG A 32 4.17 11.96 18.69
C ARG A 32 2.87 12.60 18.20
N GLU A 33 2.38 12.14 17.06
CA GLU A 33 1.09 12.60 16.52
C GLU A 33 -0.07 12.11 17.39
N ARG A 34 -1.11 12.92 17.54
CA ARG A 34 -2.26 12.54 18.37
C ARG A 34 -3.11 11.50 17.65
N LEU A 35 -3.32 10.37 18.31
CA LEU A 35 -4.27 9.35 17.86
C LEU A 35 -5.69 9.84 18.14
N THR A 36 -6.43 10.21 17.11
CA THR A 36 -7.84 10.54 17.26
C THR A 36 -8.70 9.28 17.15
N VAL A 37 -9.83 9.25 17.86
CA VAL A 37 -10.80 8.15 17.79
C VAL A 37 -11.18 7.85 16.33
N LYS A 38 -11.33 8.89 15.52
CA LYS A 38 -11.65 8.76 14.09
C LYS A 38 -10.57 8.00 13.32
N LYS A 39 -9.29 8.35 13.50
CA LYS A 39 -8.15 7.63 12.86
C LYS A 39 -8.11 6.16 13.29
N SER A 40 -8.36 5.89 14.57
CA SER A 40 -8.41 4.52 15.10
C SER A 40 -9.55 3.70 14.50
N VAL A 41 -10.74 4.29 14.37
CA VAL A 41 -11.91 3.63 13.76
C VAL A 41 -11.65 3.35 12.27
N CYS A 42 -11.10 4.33 11.52
CA CYS A 42 -10.74 4.11 10.11
C CYS A 42 -9.73 2.97 9.96
N ALA A 43 -8.67 2.95 10.79
CA ALA A 43 -7.65 1.90 10.75
C ALA A 43 -8.26 0.52 11.09
N ALA A 44 -9.14 0.44 12.09
CA ALA A 44 -9.83 -0.79 12.47
C ALA A 44 -10.75 -1.29 11.34
N LEU A 45 -11.50 -0.40 10.69
CA LEU A 45 -12.35 -0.75 9.55
C LEU A 45 -11.53 -1.22 8.35
N CYS A 46 -10.40 -0.56 8.03
CA CYS A 46 -9.49 -1.02 6.99
C CYS A 46 -8.96 -2.43 7.29
N LEU A 47 -8.49 -2.66 8.53
CA LEU A 47 -8.00 -3.97 8.94
C LEU A 47 -9.07 -5.05 8.83
N LEU A 48 -10.28 -4.78 9.36
CA LEU A 48 -11.41 -5.69 9.25
C LEU A 48 -11.71 -6.01 7.78
N GLY A 49 -11.81 -5.00 6.92
CA GLY A 49 -12.07 -5.19 5.50
C GLY A 49 -11.04 -6.09 4.82
N ILE A 50 -9.76 -5.87 5.11
CA ILE A 50 -8.66 -6.68 4.58
C ILE A 50 -8.72 -8.13 5.09
N LEU A 51 -9.02 -8.34 6.38
CA LEU A 51 -9.16 -9.68 6.96
C LEU A 51 -10.32 -10.47 6.33
N PHE A 52 -11.36 -9.79 5.86
CA PHE A 52 -12.46 -10.43 5.13
C PHE A 52 -12.07 -10.90 3.72
N PHE A 53 -10.96 -10.41 3.16
CA PHE A 53 -10.43 -10.94 1.89
C PHE A 53 -9.56 -12.19 2.07
N TYR A 54 -9.20 -12.52 3.30
CA TYR A 54 -8.50 -13.78 3.60
C TYR A 54 -9.42 -14.99 3.41
N THR A 55 -8.97 -15.99 2.65
CA THR A 55 -9.73 -17.23 2.42
C THR A 55 -9.36 -18.27 3.48
N PRO A 56 -10.30 -18.74 4.34
CA PRO A 56 -10.02 -19.81 5.30
C PRO A 56 -9.73 -21.12 4.59
N GLY A 57 -8.80 -21.91 5.15
CA GLY A 57 -8.42 -23.21 4.63
C GLY A 57 -7.14 -23.22 3.80
N GLU A 58 -6.59 -22.07 3.46
CA GLU A 58 -5.27 -21.97 2.86
C GLU A 58 -4.20 -22.16 3.92
N SER A 59 -3.51 -23.30 3.88
CA SER A 59 -2.37 -23.57 4.76
C SER A 59 -1.16 -22.76 4.29
N GLY A 60 -0.52 -22.05 5.21
CA GLY A 60 0.67 -21.27 4.91
C GLY A 60 1.87 -21.65 5.77
N SER A 61 3.06 -21.67 5.19
CA SER A 61 4.30 -21.84 5.94
C SER A 61 4.54 -20.61 6.85
N PRO A 62 4.95 -20.82 8.12
CA PRO A 62 5.34 -19.71 9.02
C PRO A 62 6.38 -18.77 8.41
N ALA A 63 7.31 -19.31 7.60
CA ALA A 63 8.29 -18.51 6.88
C ALA A 63 7.64 -17.56 5.86
N GLY A 64 6.62 -18.01 5.12
CA GLY A 64 5.86 -17.18 4.19
C GLY A 64 5.11 -16.05 4.89
N VAL A 65 4.48 -16.37 6.03
CA VAL A 65 3.79 -15.38 6.89
C VAL A 65 4.78 -14.33 7.40
N ALA A 66 5.93 -14.76 7.91
CA ALA A 66 6.97 -13.85 8.40
C ALA A 66 7.52 -12.93 7.29
N LEU A 67 7.73 -13.46 6.08
CA LEU A 67 8.18 -12.69 4.92
C LEU A 67 7.12 -11.66 4.48
N ALA A 68 5.85 -12.03 4.46
CA ALA A 68 4.76 -11.13 4.12
C ALA A 68 4.63 -10.00 5.16
N PHE A 69 4.71 -10.33 6.45
CA PHE A 69 4.68 -9.35 7.53
C PHE A 69 5.89 -8.41 7.47
N ALA A 70 7.10 -8.95 7.29
CA ALA A 70 8.32 -8.15 7.12
C ALA A 70 8.21 -7.18 5.93
N SER A 71 7.56 -7.59 4.85
CA SER A 71 7.29 -6.71 3.71
C SER A 71 6.34 -5.56 4.07
N GLY A 72 5.31 -5.80 4.89
CA GLY A 72 4.44 -4.75 5.43
C GLY A 72 5.19 -3.77 6.35
N VAL A 73 6.04 -4.29 7.23
CA VAL A 73 6.88 -3.46 8.12
C VAL A 73 7.85 -2.60 7.31
N THR A 74 8.56 -3.17 6.35
CA THR A 74 9.52 -2.41 5.51
C THR A 74 8.82 -1.35 4.68
N TYR A 75 7.62 -1.64 4.18
CA TYR A 75 6.83 -0.66 3.44
C TYR A 75 6.32 0.47 4.35
N ALA A 76 5.87 0.16 5.56
CA ALA A 76 5.49 1.17 6.55
C ALA A 76 6.67 2.08 6.91
N LEU A 77 7.85 1.52 7.14
CA LEU A 77 9.07 2.29 7.39
C LEU A 77 9.44 3.18 6.21
N TYR A 78 9.32 2.68 4.98
CA TYR A 78 9.53 3.48 3.78
C TYR A 78 8.59 4.69 3.73
N VAL A 79 7.28 4.50 3.96
CA VAL A 79 6.28 5.57 3.91
C VAL A 79 6.55 6.62 5.00
N LEU A 80 6.87 6.19 6.22
CA LEU A 80 7.22 7.07 7.33
C LEU A 80 8.49 7.86 7.06
N TYR A 81 9.55 7.18 6.63
CA TYR A 81 10.83 7.81 6.33
C TYR A 81 10.70 8.80 5.17
N TYR A 82 10.04 8.40 4.08
CA TYR A 82 9.76 9.28 2.94
C TYR A 82 9.10 10.58 3.37
N SER A 83 8.06 10.49 4.20
CA SER A 83 7.26 11.65 4.61
C SER A 83 7.99 12.60 5.55
N LYS A 84 8.93 12.10 6.37
CA LYS A 84 9.49 12.86 7.51
C LYS A 84 10.99 13.19 7.36
N SER A 85 11.69 12.62 6.37
CA SER A 85 13.13 12.84 6.17
C SER A 85 13.47 14.01 5.21
N GLY A 86 12.46 14.78 4.78
CA GLY A 86 12.65 15.81 3.74
C GLY A 86 12.66 15.26 2.32
N LEU A 87 12.61 13.94 2.12
CA LEU A 87 12.53 13.35 0.78
C LEU A 87 11.23 13.72 0.05
N ALA A 88 10.17 14.03 0.80
CA ALA A 88 8.89 14.48 0.24
C ALA A 88 9.00 15.87 -0.45
N GLU A 89 10.02 16.66 -0.14
CA GLU A 89 10.31 17.96 -0.77
C GLU A 89 11.09 17.81 -2.09
N MET A 90 11.69 16.63 -2.31
CA MET A 90 12.38 16.34 -3.56
C MET A 90 11.39 16.20 -4.71
N ASN A 91 11.86 16.49 -5.93
CA ASN A 91 11.09 16.14 -7.12
C ASN A 91 10.81 14.64 -7.16
N THR A 92 9.54 14.27 -7.22
CA THR A 92 9.06 12.89 -7.09
C THR A 92 9.63 11.98 -8.19
N PHE A 93 9.79 12.48 -9.42
CA PHE A 93 10.41 11.73 -10.50
C PHE A 93 11.88 11.42 -10.23
N LYS A 94 12.62 12.41 -9.71
CA LYS A 94 14.02 12.25 -9.34
C LYS A 94 14.18 11.21 -8.24
N LEU A 95 13.33 11.26 -7.21
CA LEU A 95 13.34 10.29 -6.13
C LEU A 95 12.99 8.88 -6.63
N SER A 96 11.93 8.75 -7.43
CA SER A 96 11.53 7.46 -8.02
C SER A 96 12.63 6.88 -8.91
N PHE A 97 13.35 7.71 -9.65
CA PHE A 97 14.50 7.26 -10.44
C PHE A 97 15.60 6.65 -9.56
N TYR A 98 16.02 7.33 -8.48
CA TYR A 98 17.05 6.79 -7.59
C TYR A 98 16.61 5.53 -6.86
N LEU A 99 15.36 5.47 -6.39
CA LEU A 99 14.80 4.29 -5.75
C LEU A 99 14.77 3.10 -6.73
N SER A 100 14.32 3.32 -7.95
CA SER A 100 14.30 2.29 -8.99
C SER A 100 15.70 1.83 -9.37
N LEU A 101 16.65 2.75 -9.46
CA LEU A 101 18.05 2.45 -9.78
C LEU A 101 18.68 1.54 -8.71
N VAL A 102 18.57 1.92 -7.44
CA VAL A 102 19.10 1.13 -6.31
C VAL A 102 18.42 -0.22 -6.20
N SER A 103 17.09 -0.27 -6.33
CA SER A 103 16.32 -1.52 -6.28
C SER A 103 16.68 -2.45 -7.44
N SER A 104 16.81 -1.92 -8.66
CA SER A 104 17.21 -2.70 -9.84
C SER A 104 18.63 -3.23 -9.72
N ALA A 105 19.57 -2.43 -9.21
CA ALA A 105 20.94 -2.87 -8.96
C ALA A 105 20.98 -4.02 -7.94
N GLY A 106 20.20 -3.91 -6.85
CA GLY A 106 20.11 -4.96 -5.83
C GLY A 106 19.51 -6.25 -6.37
N ILE A 107 18.41 -6.15 -7.14
CA ILE A 107 17.75 -7.32 -7.76
C ILE A 107 18.69 -7.97 -8.79
N LEU A 108 19.36 -7.17 -9.62
CA LEU A 108 20.31 -7.68 -10.61
C LEU A 108 21.48 -8.40 -9.96
N ALA A 109 22.08 -7.80 -8.92
CA ALA A 109 23.15 -8.44 -8.17
C ALA A 109 22.69 -9.78 -7.56
N GLY A 110 21.51 -9.84 -6.95
CA GLY A 110 20.94 -11.06 -6.42
C GLY A 110 20.65 -12.11 -7.49
N ALA A 111 20.18 -11.72 -8.66
CA ALA A 111 19.93 -12.59 -9.81
C ALA A 111 21.22 -13.18 -10.37
N VAL A 112 22.26 -12.35 -10.53
CA VAL A 112 23.59 -12.79 -10.97
C VAL A 112 24.19 -13.79 -9.99
N LEU A 113 24.20 -13.46 -8.69
CA LEU A 113 24.77 -14.32 -7.65
C LEU A 113 24.02 -15.66 -7.52
N SER A 114 22.73 -15.68 -7.79
CA SER A 114 21.92 -16.90 -7.73
C SER A 114 21.91 -17.72 -9.02
N GLY A 115 22.51 -17.21 -10.12
CA GLY A 115 22.51 -17.87 -11.42
C GLY A 115 21.13 -18.02 -12.06
N LYS A 116 20.13 -17.22 -11.63
CA LYS A 116 18.72 -17.35 -12.04
C LYS A 116 18.28 -16.26 -13.03
N ILE A 117 19.17 -15.85 -13.91
CA ILE A 117 18.81 -14.90 -14.94
C ILE A 117 18.19 -15.64 -16.12
N VAL A 118 16.96 -15.27 -16.48
CA VAL A 118 16.28 -15.79 -17.66
C VAL A 118 16.44 -14.81 -18.80
N TYR A 119 17.11 -15.22 -19.87
CA TYR A 119 17.34 -14.38 -21.06
C TYR A 119 16.35 -14.68 -22.19
N GLU A 120 15.86 -15.92 -22.23
CA GLU A 120 14.98 -16.39 -23.30
C GLU A 120 13.52 -16.10 -22.97
N MET A 121 13.04 -14.96 -23.43
CA MET A 121 11.64 -14.60 -23.38
C MET A 121 11.15 -14.13 -24.75
N PRO A 122 9.91 -14.46 -25.13
CA PRO A 122 9.34 -13.98 -26.38
C PRO A 122 9.25 -12.43 -26.38
N PRO A 123 9.39 -11.77 -27.56
CA PRO A 123 9.38 -10.30 -27.64
C PRO A 123 8.16 -9.64 -27.01
N GLN A 124 7.00 -10.30 -27.07
CA GLN A 124 5.77 -9.83 -26.44
C GLN A 124 5.88 -9.77 -24.92
N ALA A 125 6.54 -10.76 -24.28
CA ALA A 125 6.75 -10.76 -22.83
C ALA A 125 7.70 -9.63 -22.42
N TRP A 126 8.72 -9.32 -23.22
CA TRP A 126 9.59 -8.16 -23.00
C TRP A 126 8.80 -6.86 -23.07
N LEU A 127 7.98 -6.66 -24.12
CA LEU A 127 7.16 -5.46 -24.28
C LEU A 127 6.21 -5.27 -23.09
N LEU A 128 5.48 -6.33 -22.71
CA LEU A 128 4.56 -6.30 -21.57
C LEU A 128 5.29 -6.04 -20.25
N SER A 129 6.46 -6.62 -20.04
CA SER A 129 7.27 -6.40 -18.84
C SER A 129 7.73 -4.94 -18.73
N VAL A 130 8.19 -4.34 -19.84
CA VAL A 130 8.60 -2.94 -19.88
C VAL A 130 7.40 -2.02 -19.62
N LEU A 131 6.28 -2.26 -20.27
CA LEU A 131 5.05 -1.48 -20.05
C LEU A 131 4.57 -1.58 -18.60
N PHE A 132 4.54 -2.78 -18.05
CA PHE A 132 4.17 -3.02 -16.65
C PHE A 132 5.14 -2.32 -15.69
N ALA A 133 6.45 -2.45 -15.92
CA ALA A 133 7.47 -1.77 -15.11
C ALA A 133 7.30 -0.24 -15.16
N PHE A 134 7.01 0.33 -16.32
CA PHE A 134 6.75 1.76 -16.47
C PHE A 134 5.51 2.20 -15.67
N ILE A 135 4.40 1.49 -15.82
CA ILE A 135 3.15 1.80 -15.10
C ILE A 135 3.37 1.72 -13.58
N VAL A 136 4.00 0.66 -13.09
CA VAL A 136 4.20 0.46 -11.64
C VAL A 136 5.25 1.42 -11.07
N SER A 137 6.41 1.54 -11.72
CA SER A 137 7.52 2.32 -11.17
C SER A 137 7.37 3.82 -11.39
N VAL A 138 6.77 4.24 -12.49
CA VAL A 138 6.61 5.66 -12.80
C VAL A 138 5.22 6.14 -12.39
N VAL A 139 4.15 5.59 -12.98
CA VAL A 139 2.81 6.12 -12.76
C VAL A 139 2.35 5.87 -11.33
N ALA A 140 2.36 4.64 -10.84
CA ALA A 140 1.84 4.30 -9.51
C ALA A 140 2.73 4.86 -8.40
N THR A 141 4.05 4.64 -8.45
CA THR A 141 4.97 5.07 -7.40
C THR A 141 5.04 6.59 -7.29
N VAL A 142 5.14 7.31 -8.43
CA VAL A 142 5.16 8.78 -8.44
C VAL A 142 3.84 9.34 -7.91
N SER A 143 2.70 8.77 -8.32
CA SER A 143 1.38 9.21 -7.84
C SER A 143 1.22 8.99 -6.34
N PHE A 144 1.65 7.82 -5.82
CA PHE A 144 1.61 7.53 -4.39
C PHE A 144 2.51 8.48 -3.58
N GLN A 145 3.73 8.71 -4.04
CA GLN A 145 4.66 9.65 -3.38
C GLN A 145 4.12 11.08 -3.40
N ALA A 146 3.62 11.55 -4.54
CA ALA A 146 3.03 12.88 -4.66
C ALA A 146 1.77 13.03 -3.78
N GLY A 147 0.96 11.99 -3.67
CA GLY A 147 -0.16 11.93 -2.73
C GLY A 147 0.32 12.02 -1.28
N THR A 148 1.28 11.19 -0.90
CA THR A 148 1.84 11.15 0.46
C THR A 148 2.45 12.49 0.88
N ALA A 149 3.14 13.17 -0.04
CA ALA A 149 3.69 14.51 0.20
C ALA A 149 2.61 15.55 0.50
N ARG A 150 1.41 15.43 -0.12
CA ARG A 150 0.33 16.41 0.02
C ARG A 150 -0.60 16.14 1.20
N ILE A 151 -0.98 14.90 1.44
CA ILE A 151 -2.00 14.51 2.44
C ILE A 151 -1.43 13.80 3.66
N GLY A 152 -0.14 13.56 3.68
CA GLY A 152 0.58 12.87 4.76
C GLY A 152 0.54 11.34 4.68
N PRO A 153 1.42 10.68 5.45
CA PRO A 153 1.63 9.24 5.38
C PRO A 153 0.43 8.42 5.88
N GLU A 154 -0.24 8.87 6.93
CA GLU A 154 -1.40 8.18 7.50
C GLU A 154 -2.56 8.08 6.49
N LYS A 155 -2.96 9.21 5.91
CA LYS A 155 -4.08 9.26 4.97
C LYS A 155 -3.75 8.55 3.66
N SER A 156 -2.54 8.75 3.16
CA SER A 156 -2.09 8.09 1.94
C SER A 156 -2.06 6.57 2.09
N SER A 157 -1.54 6.06 3.20
CA SER A 157 -1.50 4.62 3.47
C SER A 157 -2.91 4.02 3.66
N MET A 158 -3.84 4.74 4.28
CA MET A 158 -5.23 4.29 4.38
C MET A 158 -5.93 4.30 3.02
N LEU A 159 -5.69 5.32 2.18
CA LEU A 159 -6.25 5.37 0.82
C LEU A 159 -5.71 4.25 -0.07
N SER A 160 -4.49 3.78 0.14
CA SER A 160 -3.97 2.66 -0.65
C SER A 160 -4.69 1.32 -0.39
N THR A 161 -5.56 1.23 0.63
CA THR A 161 -6.47 0.09 0.78
C THR A 161 -7.51 -0.02 -0.34
N PHE A 162 -7.60 0.98 -1.23
CA PHE A 162 -8.32 0.85 -2.50
C PHE A 162 -7.66 -0.15 -3.47
N GLU A 163 -6.39 -0.46 -3.31
CA GLU A 163 -5.68 -1.42 -4.18
C GLU A 163 -6.33 -2.81 -4.17
N PRO A 164 -6.61 -3.45 -3.01
CA PRO A 164 -7.38 -4.69 -3.00
C PRO A 164 -8.77 -4.55 -3.62
N LEU A 165 -9.44 -3.40 -3.46
CA LEU A 165 -10.76 -3.18 -4.08
C LEU A 165 -10.69 -3.16 -5.61
N THR A 166 -9.67 -2.50 -6.18
CA THR A 166 -9.47 -2.49 -7.63
C THR A 166 -9.09 -3.86 -8.16
N SER A 167 -8.32 -4.64 -7.39
CA SER A 167 -7.99 -6.03 -7.72
C SER A 167 -9.24 -6.91 -7.78
N ILE A 168 -10.11 -6.81 -6.78
CA ILE A 168 -11.39 -7.55 -6.75
C ILE A 168 -12.28 -7.10 -7.92
N ALA A 169 -12.41 -5.81 -8.17
CA ALA A 169 -13.19 -5.30 -9.29
C ALA A 169 -12.68 -5.83 -10.63
N ALA A 170 -11.36 -5.89 -10.83
CA ALA A 170 -10.75 -6.48 -12.01
C ALA A 170 -11.04 -7.99 -12.10
N GLY A 171 -10.96 -8.74 -10.98
CA GLY A 171 -11.32 -10.16 -10.90
C GLY A 171 -12.76 -10.42 -11.36
N VAL A 172 -13.70 -9.62 -10.87
CA VAL A 172 -15.13 -9.72 -11.25
C VAL A 172 -15.34 -9.38 -12.72
N VAL A 173 -14.78 -8.27 -13.20
CA VAL A 173 -15.05 -7.75 -14.55
C VAL A 173 -14.32 -8.55 -15.64
N LEU A 174 -13.04 -8.90 -15.41
CA LEU A 174 -12.20 -9.53 -16.43
C LEU A 174 -12.25 -11.05 -16.36
N PHE A 175 -12.42 -11.62 -15.17
CA PHE A 175 -12.37 -13.07 -14.95
C PHE A 175 -13.71 -13.67 -14.50
N SER A 176 -14.77 -12.84 -14.40
CA SER A 176 -16.11 -13.26 -13.94
C SER A 176 -16.10 -13.97 -12.58
N GLU A 177 -15.20 -13.55 -11.68
CA GLU A 177 -15.11 -14.11 -10.34
C GLU A 177 -16.35 -13.75 -9.53
N PRO A 178 -16.94 -14.71 -8.78
CA PRO A 178 -18.11 -14.42 -7.96
C PRO A 178 -17.76 -13.56 -6.74
N VAL A 179 -18.55 -12.51 -6.51
CA VAL A 179 -18.45 -11.73 -5.27
C VAL A 179 -19.15 -12.51 -4.14
N THR A 180 -18.38 -13.03 -3.21
CA THR A 180 -18.96 -13.70 -2.04
C THR A 180 -19.50 -12.67 -1.04
N PRO A 181 -20.49 -13.03 -0.17
CA PRO A 181 -20.96 -12.14 0.89
C PRO A 181 -19.84 -11.63 1.78
N ARG A 182 -18.82 -12.46 2.00
CA ARG A 182 -17.62 -12.13 2.76
C ARG A 182 -16.82 -11.01 2.07
N THR A 183 -16.56 -11.15 0.77
CA THR A 183 -15.87 -10.14 -0.04
C THR A 183 -16.65 -8.83 -0.06
N ALA A 184 -17.99 -8.91 -0.23
CA ALA A 184 -18.86 -7.74 -0.22
C ALA A 184 -18.79 -6.97 1.12
N PHE A 185 -18.77 -7.69 2.25
CA PHE A 185 -18.61 -7.07 3.56
C PHE A 185 -17.25 -6.41 3.74
N GLY A 186 -16.18 -7.05 3.28
CA GLY A 186 -14.82 -6.46 3.28
C GLY A 186 -14.75 -5.16 2.48
N ILE A 187 -15.35 -5.15 1.28
CA ILE A 187 -15.49 -3.94 0.43
C ILE A 187 -16.22 -2.83 1.20
N ALA A 188 -17.37 -3.15 1.80
CA ALA A 188 -18.16 -2.17 2.55
C ALA A 188 -17.37 -1.56 3.72
N CYS A 189 -16.60 -2.36 4.49
CA CYS A 189 -15.76 -1.87 5.57
C CYS A 189 -14.71 -0.87 5.08
N ILE A 190 -14.00 -1.18 3.97
CA ILE A 190 -12.97 -0.30 3.43
C ILE A 190 -13.60 1.00 2.88
N LEU A 191 -14.71 0.91 2.15
CA LEU A 191 -15.40 2.09 1.65
C LEU A 191 -15.88 2.99 2.80
N CYS A 192 -16.45 2.42 3.86
CA CYS A 192 -16.83 3.17 5.06
C CYS A 192 -15.63 3.86 5.70
N ALA A 193 -14.49 3.17 5.82
CA ALA A 193 -13.27 3.76 6.37
C ALA A 193 -12.79 4.96 5.56
N VAL A 194 -12.75 4.84 4.25
CA VAL A 194 -12.30 5.91 3.35
C VAL A 194 -13.26 7.10 3.35
N ILE A 195 -14.56 6.84 3.32
CA ILE A 195 -15.59 7.88 3.42
C ILE A 195 -15.46 8.62 4.76
N LEU A 196 -15.33 7.90 5.87
CA LEU A 196 -15.14 8.49 7.19
C LEU A 196 -13.86 9.34 7.27
N LEU A 197 -12.78 8.88 6.65
CA LEU A 197 -11.52 9.62 6.56
C LEU A 197 -11.70 10.93 5.78
N ALA A 198 -12.35 10.89 4.62
CA ALA A 198 -12.58 12.03 3.75
C ALA A 198 -13.48 13.11 4.38
N TYR A 199 -14.55 12.69 5.06
CA TYR A 199 -15.46 13.63 5.75
C TYR A 199 -14.80 14.29 6.96
N GLY A 200 -13.83 13.65 7.58
CA GLY A 200 -13.14 14.17 8.75
C GLY A 200 -12.28 15.41 8.48
N ASP A 201 -11.77 15.50 7.28
CA ASP A 201 -10.89 16.61 6.88
C ASP A 201 -11.65 17.91 6.62
N ARG A 202 -12.87 17.80 6.10
CA ARG A 202 -13.72 18.98 5.85
C ARG A 202 -14.13 19.71 7.12
N SER A 203 -14.25 19.02 8.25
CA SER A 203 -14.62 19.63 9.53
C SER A 203 -13.44 20.36 10.19
N SER A 204 -12.20 19.86 10.03
CA SER A 204 -11.01 20.51 10.59
C SER A 204 -10.63 21.78 9.84
N ASN A 205 -10.82 21.79 8.51
CA ASN A 205 -10.49 22.95 7.68
C ASN A 205 -11.50 24.09 7.81
N LYS A 206 -12.74 23.83 8.23
CA LYS A 206 -13.72 24.87 8.52
C LYS A 206 -13.44 25.64 9.82
N LEU A 207 -12.81 24.98 10.80
CA LEU A 207 -12.51 25.63 12.09
C LEU A 207 -11.29 26.56 11.99
N THR A 208 -10.34 26.29 11.11
CA THR A 208 -9.17 27.17 10.89
C THR A 208 -9.53 28.43 10.10
N PHE A 209 -10.50 28.39 9.18
CA PHE A 209 -10.94 29.58 8.43
C PHE A 209 -11.83 30.53 9.22
N THR A 210 -12.44 30.08 10.33
CA THR A 210 -13.27 30.94 11.19
C THR A 210 -12.45 31.70 12.23
N ASP A 211 -11.25 31.22 12.59
CA ASP A 211 -10.39 31.87 13.58
C ASP A 211 -9.52 33.01 12.98
N GLU A 212 -9.26 32.99 11.67
CA GLU A 212 -8.47 34.05 10.99
C GLU A 212 -9.29 35.28 10.58
N THR A 213 -10.62 35.24 10.72
CA THR A 213 -11.50 36.37 10.35
C THR A 213 -11.97 37.22 11.54
N VAL A 214 -11.43 36.98 12.75
CA VAL A 214 -11.84 37.67 13.99
C VAL A 214 -10.69 38.49 14.62
N HIS A 215 -9.65 38.82 13.84
CA HIS A 215 -8.62 39.76 14.31
C HIS A 215 -8.41 40.91 13.31
#